data_f595ec3b85761845a64d7159cf466f62
#
_entry.id   f595ec3b85761845a64d7159cf466f62
#
_cell.length_a   1.000
_cell.length_b   1.000
_cell.length_c   1.000
_cell.angle_alpha   90.00
_cell.angle_beta   90.00
_cell.angle_gamma   90.00
#
_symmetry.space_group_name_H-M   'P 1'
#
loop_
_entity.id
_entity.type
_entity.pdbx_description
1 polymer ?
#
loop_
_entity_poly.entity_id
_entity_poly.type
_entity_poly.pdbx_seq_one_letter_code
_entity_poly.pdbx_strand_id
1 'polypeptide(L)'
;MDLTGEYRIPATREKVWKALNDPEILKQCIDGCQELNKDSDTEFSVKVTAKVGPVKAKFVGKVVLSELDPPNGYTISGEGQGGVAGFAKGGADVKLADDGGETVLSYEAKAEVGGKLASVGSRLVEGVAKKQADDFFGKFSEIVSGDAEPAATAPAEALAPAVAGDNEGISPMVWGIGLVVVVGLLLYIFAS
;
A
#
# COMPACT_ATOMS: atom_id res chain seq x y z
N MET A 1 -9.25 -16.00 -6.88
CA MET A 1 -8.00 -16.46 -6.24
C MET A 1 -7.86 -15.78 -4.89
N ASP A 2 -7.28 -16.47 -3.96
CA ASP A 2 -7.05 -15.96 -2.59
C ASP A 2 -5.55 -15.83 -2.38
N LEU A 3 -5.14 -14.71 -1.78
CA LEU A 3 -3.75 -14.37 -1.51
C LEU A 3 -3.63 -13.93 -0.07
N THR A 4 -2.62 -14.41 0.62
CA THR A 4 -2.29 -13.99 1.99
C THR A 4 -0.80 -13.72 2.08
N GLY A 5 -0.41 -12.78 2.91
CA GLY A 5 0.99 -12.47 3.16
C GLY A 5 1.20 -11.78 4.49
N GLU A 6 2.44 -11.84 4.96
CA GLU A 6 2.90 -11.18 6.16
C GLU A 6 4.28 -10.58 5.89
N TYR A 7 4.48 -9.34 6.30
CA TYR A 7 5.76 -8.63 6.13
C TYR A 7 6.12 -7.90 7.41
N ARG A 8 7.40 -7.99 7.79
CA ARG A 8 7.99 -7.23 8.88
C ARG A 8 8.63 -5.97 8.33
N ILE A 9 8.21 -4.82 8.83
CA ILE A 9 8.66 -3.51 8.39
C ILE A 9 9.37 -2.85 9.58
N PRO A 10 10.67 -2.53 9.48
CA PRO A 10 11.44 -1.96 10.58
C PRO A 10 11.13 -0.46 10.77
N ALA A 11 9.90 -0.18 11.16
CA ALA A 11 9.37 1.13 11.47
C ALA A 11 8.14 1.00 12.38
N THR A 12 7.84 2.07 13.12
CA THR A 12 6.67 2.09 14.00
C THR A 12 5.37 2.03 13.19
N ARG A 13 4.34 1.49 13.78
CA ARG A 13 3.02 1.33 13.16
C ARG A 13 2.44 2.64 12.61
N GLU A 14 2.61 3.74 13.32
CA GLU A 14 2.18 5.06 12.90
C GLU A 14 2.96 5.55 11.66
N LYS A 15 4.26 5.24 11.58
CA LYS A 15 5.08 5.58 10.42
C LYS A 15 4.70 4.73 9.21
N VAL A 16 4.51 3.43 9.41
CA VAL A 16 4.00 2.52 8.38
C VAL A 16 2.62 2.95 7.89
N TRP A 17 1.71 3.26 8.82
CA TRP A 17 0.39 3.79 8.49
C TRP A 17 0.47 5.04 7.63
N LYS A 18 1.29 6.04 8.01
CA LYS A 18 1.48 7.25 7.21
C LYS A 18 2.01 6.95 5.81
N ALA A 19 3.02 6.11 5.70
CA ALA A 19 3.65 5.77 4.42
C ALA A 19 2.71 4.99 3.49
N LEU A 20 1.91 4.07 4.02
CA LEU A 20 0.84 3.40 3.27
C LEU A 20 -0.24 4.37 2.77
N ASN A 21 -0.22 5.58 3.24
CA ASN A 21 -1.17 6.66 3.01
C ASN A 21 -0.60 7.77 2.12
N ASP A 22 0.64 7.68 1.75
CA ASP A 22 1.32 8.67 0.94
C ASP A 22 1.37 8.22 -0.53
N PRO A 23 0.65 8.91 -1.44
CA PRO A 23 0.62 8.53 -2.85
C PRO A 23 1.99 8.57 -3.53
N GLU A 24 2.91 9.43 -3.07
CA GLU A 24 4.25 9.50 -3.65
C GLU A 24 5.10 8.29 -3.26
N ILE A 25 5.01 7.86 -2.01
CA ILE A 25 5.69 6.63 -1.55
C ILE A 25 5.13 5.41 -2.29
N LEU A 26 3.81 5.32 -2.35
CA LEU A 26 3.14 4.20 -2.99
C LEU A 26 3.44 4.11 -4.49
N LYS A 27 3.47 5.24 -5.18
CA LYS A 27 3.84 5.32 -6.58
C LYS A 27 5.26 4.81 -6.86
N GLN A 28 6.19 5.03 -5.94
CA GLN A 28 7.56 4.51 -6.03
C GLN A 28 7.63 3.00 -5.81
N CYS A 29 6.76 2.46 -4.97
CA CYS A 29 6.71 1.03 -4.67
C CYS A 29 6.04 0.20 -5.77
N ILE A 30 5.11 0.81 -6.54
CA ILE A 30 4.35 0.12 -7.58
C ILE A 30 5.10 0.18 -8.91
N ASP A 31 5.60 -0.95 -9.36
CA ASP A 31 6.24 -1.05 -10.66
C ASP A 31 5.26 -0.77 -11.80
N GLY A 32 5.72 -0.06 -12.81
CA GLY A 32 4.89 0.32 -13.96
C GLY A 32 3.81 1.35 -13.66
N CYS A 33 3.75 1.91 -12.44
CA CYS A 33 2.83 2.98 -12.09
C CYS A 33 3.16 4.23 -12.90
N GLN A 34 2.18 4.70 -13.67
CA GLN A 34 2.28 5.92 -14.46
C GLN A 34 1.66 7.10 -13.73
N GLU A 35 0.50 6.88 -13.17
CA GLU A 35 -0.26 7.89 -12.42
C GLU A 35 -0.91 7.25 -11.21
N LEU A 36 -0.86 7.96 -10.09
CA LEU A 36 -1.59 7.65 -8.89
C LEU A 36 -2.10 8.96 -8.31
N ASN A 37 -3.41 9.11 -8.26
CA ASN A 37 -4.05 10.33 -7.76
C ASN A 37 -4.96 9.95 -6.60
N LYS A 38 -4.94 10.79 -5.59
CA LYS A 38 -5.90 10.73 -4.49
C LYS A 38 -7.10 11.60 -4.87
N ASP A 39 -8.22 10.96 -5.17
CA ASP A 39 -9.45 11.63 -5.60
C ASP A 39 -10.26 12.14 -4.40
N SER A 40 -10.19 11.41 -3.27
CA SER A 40 -10.77 11.80 -1.98
C SER A 40 -9.99 11.14 -0.83
N ASP A 41 -10.45 11.29 0.41
CA ASP A 41 -9.80 10.65 1.56
C ASP A 41 -9.81 9.13 1.52
N THR A 42 -10.74 8.54 0.79
CA THR A 42 -10.93 7.10 0.67
C THR A 42 -10.90 6.57 -0.76
N GLU A 43 -10.71 7.44 -1.76
CA GLU A 43 -10.74 7.04 -3.17
C GLU A 43 -9.46 7.45 -3.90
N PHE A 44 -8.99 6.55 -4.75
CA PHE A 44 -7.82 6.79 -5.59
C PHE A 44 -8.09 6.33 -7.01
N SER A 45 -7.48 7.03 -7.95
CA SER A 45 -7.38 6.60 -9.33
C SER A 45 -5.92 6.26 -9.67
N VAL A 46 -5.75 5.20 -10.44
CA VAL A 46 -4.41 4.70 -10.78
C VAL A 46 -4.35 4.30 -12.24
N LYS A 47 -3.21 4.60 -12.87
CA LYS A 47 -2.84 4.08 -14.19
C LYS A 47 -1.53 3.32 -14.08
N VAL A 48 -1.54 2.07 -14.48
CA VAL A 48 -0.37 1.20 -14.42
C VAL A 48 -0.20 0.43 -15.71
N THR A 49 1.04 0.25 -16.15
CA THR A 49 1.35 -0.65 -17.27
C THR A 49 1.73 -2.01 -16.74
N ALA A 50 0.98 -3.00 -17.19
CA ALA A 50 0.95 -4.34 -16.68
C ALA A 50 1.43 -5.39 -17.66
N LYS A 51 2.21 -6.44 -17.20
CA LYS A 51 2.64 -7.59 -18.01
C LYS A 51 2.47 -8.89 -17.22
N VAL A 52 1.60 -9.77 -17.69
CA VAL A 52 1.41 -11.13 -17.14
C VAL A 52 1.69 -12.15 -18.24
N GLY A 53 2.83 -12.78 -18.16
CA GLY A 53 3.29 -13.67 -19.22
C GLY A 53 3.33 -12.96 -20.59
N PRO A 54 2.56 -13.43 -21.59
CA PRO A 54 2.53 -12.81 -22.92
C PRO A 54 1.62 -11.56 -23.00
N VAL A 55 0.81 -11.30 -21.98
CA VAL A 55 -0.13 -10.17 -21.95
C VAL A 55 0.52 -8.95 -21.34
N LYS A 56 0.60 -7.86 -22.09
CA LYS A 56 1.04 -6.55 -21.62
C LYS A 56 -0.02 -5.51 -21.97
N ALA A 57 -0.49 -4.74 -20.98
CA ALA A 57 -1.54 -3.74 -21.16
C ALA A 57 -1.41 -2.58 -20.18
N LYS A 58 -2.09 -1.47 -20.49
CA LYS A 58 -2.32 -0.38 -19.56
C LYS A 58 -3.65 -0.61 -18.87
N PHE A 59 -3.63 -0.53 -17.56
CA PHE A 59 -4.82 -0.60 -16.73
C PHE A 59 -5.13 0.77 -16.14
N VAL A 60 -6.39 1.10 -16.14
CA VAL A 60 -6.94 2.24 -15.41
C VAL A 60 -7.88 1.68 -14.35
N GLY A 61 -7.62 2.02 -13.12
CA GLY A 61 -8.36 1.48 -11.98
C GLY A 61 -8.80 2.54 -10.98
N LYS A 62 -9.79 2.14 -10.21
CA LYS A 62 -10.25 2.83 -9.01
C LYS A 62 -10.09 1.96 -7.80
N VAL A 63 -9.85 2.61 -6.69
CA VAL A 63 -9.63 1.99 -5.40
C VAL A 63 -10.38 2.74 -4.34
N VAL A 64 -11.01 1.99 -3.44
CA VAL A 64 -11.78 2.52 -2.33
C VAL A 64 -11.33 1.87 -1.03
N LEU A 65 -11.11 2.71 -0.03
CA LEU A 65 -10.91 2.30 1.35
C LEU A 65 -12.22 2.22 2.10
N SER A 66 -12.32 1.25 2.95
CA SER A 66 -13.41 1.09 3.89
C SER A 66 -12.88 0.53 5.21
N GLU A 67 -13.72 0.53 6.23
CA GLU A 67 -13.41 -0.03 7.56
C GLU A 67 -12.08 0.47 8.13
N LEU A 68 -11.85 1.78 8.00
CA LEU A 68 -10.64 2.44 8.49
C LEU A 68 -10.56 2.36 10.01
N ASP A 69 -9.52 1.71 10.52
CA ASP A 69 -9.17 1.65 11.94
C ASP A 69 -7.71 2.11 12.15
N PRO A 70 -7.44 3.42 12.11
CA PRO A 70 -6.09 3.94 12.25
C PRO A 70 -5.52 3.73 13.66
N PRO A 71 -4.27 3.29 13.82
CA PRO A 71 -3.32 2.84 12.80
C PRO A 71 -3.32 1.31 12.62
N ASN A 72 -4.41 0.61 12.97
CA ASN A 72 -4.46 -0.85 13.10
C ASN A 72 -4.74 -1.57 11.79
N GLY A 73 -5.49 -0.95 10.86
CA GLY A 73 -5.83 -1.59 9.60
C GLY A 73 -6.97 -0.94 8.83
N TYR A 74 -7.33 -1.54 7.71
CA TYR A 74 -8.39 -1.11 6.80
C TYR A 74 -8.74 -2.22 5.80
N THR A 75 -9.91 -2.11 5.20
CA THR A 75 -10.31 -2.93 4.05
C THR A 75 -10.15 -2.12 2.76
N ILE A 76 -9.58 -2.74 1.74
CA ILE A 76 -9.41 -2.16 0.40
C ILE A 76 -10.31 -2.89 -0.57
N SER A 77 -10.93 -2.17 -1.48
CA SER A 77 -11.57 -2.72 -2.65
C SER A 77 -11.13 -1.95 -3.90
N GLY A 78 -11.05 -2.64 -5.03
CA GLY A 78 -10.64 -1.99 -6.27
C GLY A 78 -11.01 -2.77 -7.51
N GLU A 79 -11.05 -2.04 -8.62
CA GLU A 79 -11.25 -2.60 -9.95
C GLU A 79 -10.36 -1.89 -10.96
N GLY A 80 -9.93 -2.61 -11.98
CA GLY A 80 -9.11 -2.08 -13.06
C GLY A 80 -9.54 -2.65 -14.41
N GLN A 81 -9.51 -1.80 -15.43
CA GLN A 81 -9.85 -2.14 -16.81
C GLN A 81 -8.62 -2.02 -17.71
N GLY A 82 -8.28 -3.09 -18.42
CA GLY A 82 -7.14 -3.18 -19.34
C GLY A 82 -7.56 -3.24 -20.82
N GLY A 83 -8.76 -2.81 -21.15
CA GLY A 83 -9.28 -2.86 -22.52
C GLY A 83 -9.33 -4.29 -23.06
N VAL A 84 -8.64 -4.56 -24.15
CA VAL A 84 -8.58 -5.89 -24.77
C VAL A 84 -7.91 -6.96 -23.91
N ALA A 85 -7.14 -6.56 -22.92
CA ALA A 85 -6.53 -7.50 -21.97
C ALA A 85 -7.54 -8.04 -20.96
N GLY A 86 -8.63 -7.31 -20.71
CA GLY A 86 -9.68 -7.70 -19.77
C GLY A 86 -9.74 -6.80 -18.54
N PHE A 87 -10.14 -7.37 -17.44
CA PHE A 87 -10.33 -6.64 -16.19
C PHE A 87 -9.77 -7.42 -14.99
N ALA A 88 -9.59 -6.70 -13.90
CA ALA A 88 -9.33 -7.22 -12.57
C ALA A 88 -10.20 -6.51 -11.55
N LYS A 89 -10.69 -7.22 -10.56
CA LYS A 89 -11.36 -6.67 -9.40
C LYS A 89 -11.06 -7.49 -8.16
N GLY A 90 -11.11 -6.87 -7.00
CA GLY A 90 -10.90 -7.58 -5.76
C GLY A 90 -10.87 -6.67 -4.55
N GLY A 91 -10.46 -7.25 -3.43
CA GLY A 91 -10.28 -6.52 -2.18
C GLY A 91 -9.32 -7.25 -1.27
N ALA A 92 -8.90 -6.55 -0.22
CA ALA A 92 -8.09 -7.14 0.84
C ALA A 92 -8.35 -6.46 2.19
N ASP A 93 -8.23 -7.25 3.23
CA ASP A 93 -8.16 -6.80 4.60
C ASP A 93 -6.69 -6.68 5.01
N VAL A 94 -6.28 -5.51 5.46
CA VAL A 94 -4.92 -5.21 5.88
C VAL A 94 -4.92 -4.94 7.38
N LYS A 95 -3.99 -5.56 8.10
CA LYS A 95 -3.80 -5.39 9.55
C LYS A 95 -2.36 -5.04 9.86
N LEU A 96 -2.17 -4.13 10.79
CA LEU A 96 -0.89 -3.70 11.30
C LEU A 96 -0.80 -4.00 12.78
N ALA A 97 0.19 -4.76 13.19
CA ALA A 97 0.48 -5.06 14.58
C ALA A 97 1.86 -4.50 14.96
N ASP A 98 2.00 -3.99 16.18
CA ASP A 98 3.28 -3.57 16.73
C ASP A 98 4.05 -4.79 17.26
N ASP A 99 5.33 -4.87 16.93
CA ASP A 99 6.23 -5.92 17.44
C ASP A 99 7.59 -5.33 17.80
N GLY A 100 7.64 -4.71 18.99
CA GLY A 100 8.90 -4.23 19.56
C GLY A 100 9.57 -3.06 18.83
N GLY A 101 8.77 -2.19 18.20
CA GLY A 101 9.26 -1.04 17.42
C GLY A 101 9.31 -1.31 15.92
N GLU A 102 9.02 -2.53 15.49
CA GLU A 102 8.73 -2.91 14.13
C GLU A 102 7.23 -3.07 13.92
N THR A 103 6.80 -3.08 12.69
CA THR A 103 5.39 -3.34 12.33
C THR A 103 5.28 -4.65 11.59
N VAL A 104 4.42 -5.54 12.06
CA VAL A 104 3.98 -6.72 11.31
C VAL A 104 2.73 -6.33 10.53
N LEU A 105 2.86 -6.30 9.21
CA LEU A 105 1.75 -6.11 8.29
C LEU A 105 1.28 -7.48 7.80
N SER A 106 0.02 -7.79 7.98
CA SER A 106 -0.63 -8.97 7.41
C SER A 106 -1.78 -8.57 6.49
N TYR A 107 -2.00 -9.34 5.43
CA TYR A 107 -3.14 -9.12 4.55
C TYR A 107 -3.77 -10.42 4.07
N GLU A 108 -5.09 -10.36 3.85
CA GLU A 108 -5.88 -11.39 3.19
C GLU A 108 -6.60 -10.75 2.00
N ALA A 109 -6.31 -11.22 0.78
CA ALA A 109 -6.84 -10.64 -0.44
C ALA A 109 -7.61 -11.66 -1.27
N LYS A 110 -8.67 -11.18 -1.93
CA LYS A 110 -9.44 -11.95 -2.92
C LYS A 110 -9.47 -11.19 -4.23
N ALA A 111 -9.15 -11.87 -5.33
CA ALA A 111 -9.13 -11.25 -6.64
C ALA A 111 -9.81 -12.13 -7.70
N GLU A 112 -10.44 -11.47 -8.65
CA GLU A 112 -11.07 -12.03 -9.82
C GLU A 112 -10.54 -11.35 -11.08
N VAL A 113 -10.26 -12.14 -12.09
CA VAL A 113 -9.71 -11.67 -13.37
C VAL A 113 -10.57 -12.15 -14.53
N GLY A 114 -10.67 -11.34 -15.57
CA GLY A 114 -11.42 -11.67 -16.77
C GLY A 114 -10.70 -11.31 -18.06
N GLY A 115 -11.25 -11.76 -19.19
CA GLY A 115 -10.69 -11.49 -20.50
C GLY A 115 -9.44 -12.31 -20.83
N LYS A 116 -8.51 -11.74 -21.59
CA LYS A 116 -7.25 -12.41 -21.97
C LYS A 116 -6.38 -12.78 -20.78
N LEU A 117 -6.50 -12.04 -19.69
CA LEU A 117 -5.78 -12.32 -18.45
C LEU A 117 -6.21 -13.65 -17.84
N ALA A 118 -7.49 -13.93 -17.79
CA ALA A 118 -7.99 -15.21 -17.29
C ALA A 118 -7.47 -16.39 -18.13
N SER A 119 -7.20 -16.18 -19.42
CA SER A 119 -6.74 -17.22 -20.32
C SER A 119 -5.27 -17.64 -20.12
N VAL A 120 -4.45 -16.84 -19.40
CA VAL A 120 -3.05 -17.24 -19.11
C VAL A 120 -2.96 -18.27 -17.99
N GLY A 121 -4.06 -18.51 -17.25
CA GLY A 121 -4.17 -19.50 -16.20
C GLY A 121 -3.91 -18.95 -14.79
N SER A 122 -4.72 -19.42 -13.83
CA SER A 122 -4.70 -18.94 -12.45
C SER A 122 -3.32 -19.07 -11.78
N ARG A 123 -2.60 -20.15 -12.00
CA ARG A 123 -1.26 -20.35 -11.42
C ARG A 123 -0.26 -19.28 -11.82
N LEU A 124 -0.29 -18.84 -13.09
CA LEU A 124 0.60 -17.79 -13.56
C LEU A 124 0.20 -16.45 -12.93
N VAL A 125 -1.10 -16.18 -12.90
CA VAL A 125 -1.63 -14.96 -12.27
C VAL A 125 -1.25 -14.90 -10.79
N GLU A 126 -1.48 -15.96 -10.03
CA GLU A 126 -1.12 -16.04 -8.61
C GLU A 126 0.38 -15.88 -8.35
N GLY A 127 1.22 -16.52 -9.18
CA GLY A 127 2.68 -16.40 -9.07
C GLY A 127 3.15 -14.97 -9.29
N VAL A 128 2.59 -14.30 -10.28
CA VAL A 128 2.87 -12.89 -10.53
C VAL A 128 2.37 -12.03 -9.38
N ALA A 129 1.16 -12.26 -8.89
CA ALA A 129 0.59 -11.55 -7.75
C ALA A 129 1.50 -11.57 -6.52
N LYS A 130 1.92 -12.78 -6.14
CA LYS A 130 2.78 -12.99 -4.98
C LYS A 130 4.13 -12.28 -5.14
N LYS A 131 4.76 -12.45 -6.31
CA LYS A 131 6.02 -11.77 -6.59
C LYS A 131 5.88 -10.25 -6.43
N GLN A 132 4.77 -9.71 -6.87
CA GLN A 132 4.53 -8.27 -6.81
C GLN A 132 4.30 -7.74 -5.41
N ALA A 133 3.62 -8.54 -4.57
CA ALA A 133 3.54 -8.22 -3.16
C ALA A 133 4.93 -8.16 -2.54
N ASP A 134 5.76 -9.15 -2.83
CA ASP A 134 7.13 -9.22 -2.32
C ASP A 134 7.96 -8.01 -2.79
N ASP A 135 7.92 -7.68 -4.09
CA ASP A 135 8.63 -6.54 -4.66
C ASP A 135 8.14 -5.20 -4.09
N PHE A 136 6.82 -5.05 -3.94
CA PHE A 136 6.21 -3.86 -3.35
C PHE A 136 6.64 -3.66 -1.89
N PHE A 137 6.45 -4.67 -1.05
CA PHE A 137 6.78 -4.57 0.37
C PHE A 137 8.28 -4.49 0.63
N GLY A 138 9.10 -5.08 -0.24
CA GLY A 138 10.54 -4.88 -0.23
C GLY A 138 10.92 -3.41 -0.40
N LYS A 139 10.47 -2.76 -1.49
CA LYS A 139 10.70 -1.33 -1.74
C LYS A 139 10.09 -0.44 -0.66
N PHE A 140 8.86 -0.76 -0.25
CA PHE A 140 8.16 -0.03 0.80
C PHE A 140 8.95 -0.04 2.12
N SER A 141 9.42 -1.22 2.52
CA SER A 141 10.24 -1.39 3.71
C SER A 141 11.54 -0.58 3.63
N GLU A 142 12.23 -0.59 2.49
CA GLU A 142 13.44 0.19 2.26
C GLU A 142 13.19 1.70 2.38
N ILE A 143 12.12 2.22 1.76
CA ILE A 143 11.78 3.64 1.81
C ILE A 143 11.42 4.05 3.23
N VAL A 144 10.56 3.28 3.90
CA VAL A 144 10.08 3.61 5.25
C VAL A 144 11.19 3.47 6.29
N SER A 145 12.13 2.53 6.12
CA SER A 145 13.30 2.38 7.00
C SER A 145 14.33 3.47 6.77
N GLY A 146 14.54 3.90 5.52
CA GLY A 146 15.54 4.91 5.14
C GLY A 146 15.28 6.29 5.72
N ASP A 147 14.02 6.62 6.01
CA ASP A 147 13.60 7.81 6.76
C ASP A 147 13.66 7.61 8.30
N ALA A 148 14.17 6.50 8.79
CA ALA A 148 14.41 6.32 10.21
C ALA A 148 15.59 7.20 10.63
N GLU A 149 15.28 8.37 11.16
CA GLU A 149 16.19 9.15 11.99
C GLU A 149 16.75 8.21 13.08
N PRO A 150 18.08 8.11 13.27
CA PRO A 150 18.64 7.19 14.25
C PRO A 150 18.02 7.52 15.61
N ALA A 151 17.40 6.53 16.23
CA ALA A 151 16.90 6.65 17.59
C ALA A 151 18.06 7.14 18.46
N ALA A 152 18.01 8.40 18.84
CA ALA A 152 18.96 9.00 19.73
C ALA A 152 18.94 8.20 21.03
N THR A 153 20.01 7.46 21.25
CA THR A 153 20.37 6.89 22.55
C THR A 153 20.36 8.06 23.52
N ALA A 154 19.36 8.14 24.36
CA ALA A 154 19.30 9.13 25.42
C ALA A 154 20.38 8.84 26.46
N PRO A 155 21.26 9.78 26.76
CA PRO A 155 21.88 9.83 28.10
C PRO A 155 20.89 10.56 29.01
N ALA A 156 20.56 9.92 30.13
CA ALA A 156 19.89 10.56 31.23
C ALA A 156 20.73 11.70 31.77
N GLU A 157 20.16 12.84 32.00
CA GLU A 157 20.19 13.63 33.24
C GLU A 157 20.02 15.14 33.03
N ALA A 158 19.14 15.66 33.83
CA ALA A 158 19.16 16.91 34.57
C ALA A 158 18.28 18.09 34.09
N LEU A 159 17.15 18.24 34.82
CA LEU A 159 16.60 19.47 35.44
C LEU A 159 16.16 20.65 34.56
N ALA A 160 14.86 20.95 34.71
CA ALA A 160 14.07 22.11 34.31
C ALA A 160 14.63 23.49 34.76
N PRO A 161 14.06 24.67 34.39
CA PRO A 161 12.62 24.92 34.35
C PRO A 161 12.09 25.81 33.19
N ALA A 162 10.78 25.68 32.99
CA ALA A 162 9.74 26.54 32.43
C ALA A 162 10.08 27.94 31.85
N VAL A 163 9.53 28.23 30.66
CA VAL A 163 8.75 29.44 30.39
C VAL A 163 7.72 29.14 29.27
N ALA A 164 6.51 29.65 29.47
CA ALA A 164 5.33 29.58 28.62
C ALA A 164 5.47 30.34 27.30
N GLY A 165 4.69 29.93 26.31
CA GLY A 165 4.47 30.73 25.11
C GLY A 165 3.77 30.00 23.97
N ASP A 166 2.47 30.14 23.97
CA ASP A 166 1.50 30.28 22.88
C ASP A 166 1.22 29.14 21.88
N ASN A 167 -0.06 28.80 21.93
CA ASN A 167 -0.89 28.12 20.96
C ASN A 167 -0.73 28.69 19.53
N GLU A 168 -0.44 27.82 18.57
CA GLU A 168 -1.07 27.98 17.26
C GLU A 168 -1.54 26.62 16.74
N GLY A 169 -2.79 26.64 16.31
CA GLY A 169 -3.63 25.48 16.06
C GLY A 169 -3.09 24.53 15.02
N ILE A 170 -3.08 23.28 15.37
CA ILE A 170 -2.90 22.16 14.44
C ILE A 170 -4.17 22.10 13.58
N SER A 171 -4.01 22.45 12.32
CA SER A 171 -5.04 22.31 11.29
C SER A 171 -5.51 20.85 11.21
N PRO A 172 -6.81 20.58 11.17
CA PRO A 172 -7.34 19.21 11.08
C PRO A 172 -7.29 18.67 9.65
N MET A 173 -6.09 18.58 9.05
CA MET A 173 -5.94 18.18 7.65
C MET A 173 -5.03 16.94 7.47
N VAL A 174 -4.92 16.09 8.48
CA VAL A 174 -4.02 14.92 8.46
C VAL A 174 -4.79 13.62 8.71
N TRP A 175 -6.00 13.50 8.20
CA TRP A 175 -6.82 12.30 8.33
C TRP A 175 -7.15 11.73 6.95
N GLY A 176 -6.55 10.69 6.65
CA GLY A 176 -6.92 9.83 5.53
C GLY A 176 -5.72 9.55 4.65
N ILE A 177 -5.43 8.31 4.48
CA ILE A 177 -4.65 7.79 3.37
C ILE A 177 -4.00 6.45 3.75
N GLY A 178 -4.54 5.32 3.35
CA GLY A 178 -3.91 4.05 3.54
C GLY A 178 -4.21 3.05 2.44
N LEU A 179 -3.79 3.29 1.15
CA LEU A 179 -4.60 2.65 0.17
C LEU A 179 -3.98 1.74 -0.87
N VAL A 180 -2.82 1.96 -1.33
CA VAL A 180 -2.44 1.53 -2.68
C VAL A 180 -1.83 0.14 -2.76
N VAL A 181 -1.56 -0.48 -1.60
CA VAL A 181 -0.88 -1.78 -1.54
C VAL A 181 -1.63 -2.89 -2.30
N VAL A 182 -2.94 -2.96 -2.17
CA VAL A 182 -3.70 -4.05 -2.78
C VAL A 182 -4.14 -3.75 -4.20
N VAL A 183 -4.27 -2.50 -4.57
CA VAL A 183 -4.56 -2.15 -5.96
C VAL A 183 -3.31 -2.04 -6.81
N GLY A 184 -2.23 -1.55 -6.26
CA GLY A 184 -0.93 -1.84 -6.84
C GLY A 184 -0.77 -3.33 -7.06
N LEU A 185 -1.11 -4.13 -6.06
CA LEU A 185 -1.11 -5.58 -6.13
C LEU A 185 -2.14 -6.13 -7.13
N LEU A 186 -3.37 -5.65 -7.13
CA LEU A 186 -4.41 -6.08 -8.05
C LEU A 186 -4.19 -5.57 -9.48
N LEU A 187 -3.72 -4.33 -9.64
CA LEU A 187 -3.41 -3.77 -10.95
C LEU A 187 -2.03 -4.18 -11.45
N TYR A 188 -1.12 -4.48 -10.55
CA TYR A 188 0.22 -4.93 -10.88
C TYR A 188 0.30 -6.45 -11.11
N ILE A 189 -0.55 -7.28 -10.53
CA ILE A 189 -0.77 -8.68 -10.94
C ILE A 189 -0.97 -8.78 -12.47
N PHE A 190 -1.36 -7.67 -13.05
CA PHE A 190 -1.61 -7.54 -14.47
C PHE A 190 -0.48 -6.79 -15.21
N ALA A 191 0.62 -6.42 -14.52
CA ALA A 191 1.62 -5.50 -15.04
C ALA A 191 3.01 -6.07 -15.31
N SER A 192 3.37 -7.21 -14.72
CA SER A 192 4.73 -7.76 -14.95
C SER A 192 4.80 -8.87 -15.95
#